data_c907b923fba7be2ae24f9c2181ad18bb
#
_entry.id   c907b923fba7be2ae24f9c2181ad18bb
#
_cell.length_a   1.000
_cell.length_b   1.000
_cell.length_c   1.000
_cell.angle_alpha   90.00
_cell.angle_beta   90.00
_cell.angle_gamma   90.00
#
_symmetry.space_group_name_H-M   'P 1'
#
loop_
_entity.id
_entity.type
_entity.pdbx_description
1 polymer ?
#
loop_
_entity_poly.entity_id
_entity_poly.type
_entity_poly.pdbx_seq_one_letter_code
_entity_poly.pdbx_strand_id
1 'polypeptide(L)'
;MRPILDPWIEGYLDYQLKVRRLTPRSVVDVRCTLRRTVLMLEQIRPGALLWQVSLEDYLQWVNRKREAGYSTQSINKELSHLRGLLDYTWRSGRCDRNVLDGLTLEDSSRSQVPTFLNVEQARQLVEACPGGTREERRDRLMILLLYGCGLRTAELCQLDLPDVDLERQELLVRHGKGDRARRIPVPEGVWMALLVQLAERKGKRGALLRTADKRVRVRAQDVCEVVSAAAKRAGLAQAVTPKMLRHSFATHLMDRGVDLAVIASLMGHRSAHETGVYLHRLPGRAEAAVNLLSRTTKTNL
;
A
#
# COMPACT_ATOMS: atom_id res chain seq x y z
N MET A 1 -22.25 9.72 23.38
CA MET A 1 -22.97 10.28 22.21
C MET A 1 -21.98 10.48 21.08
N ARG A 2 -22.24 9.99 19.84
CA ARG A 2 -21.33 10.23 18.71
C ARG A 2 -21.50 11.70 18.29
N PRO A 3 -20.44 12.54 18.22
CA PRO A 3 -20.61 13.90 17.75
C PRO A 3 -21.20 13.88 16.35
N ILE A 4 -22.32 14.56 16.16
CA ILE A 4 -22.95 14.76 14.86
C ILE A 4 -22.01 15.70 14.09
N LEU A 5 -21.48 15.25 12.97
CA LEU A 5 -20.69 16.11 12.10
C LEU A 5 -21.60 17.21 11.55
N ASP A 6 -21.07 18.43 11.47
CA ASP A 6 -21.75 19.55 10.85
C ASP A 6 -22.23 19.17 9.44
N PRO A 7 -23.43 19.60 9.00
CA PRO A 7 -23.97 19.32 7.67
C PRO A 7 -23.03 19.67 6.52
N TRP A 8 -22.15 20.66 6.70
CA TRP A 8 -21.15 21.05 5.70
C TRP A 8 -20.04 20.01 5.55
N ILE A 9 -19.66 19.34 6.63
CA ILE A 9 -18.71 18.22 6.57
C ILE A 9 -19.34 17.06 5.81
N GLU A 10 -20.62 16.79 6.03
CA GLU A 10 -21.34 15.75 5.27
C GLU A 10 -21.46 16.15 3.78
N GLY A 11 -21.75 17.41 3.48
CA GLY A 11 -21.75 17.92 2.10
C GLY A 11 -20.38 17.77 1.42
N TYR A 12 -19.30 18.05 2.13
CA TYR A 12 -17.94 17.81 1.63
C TYR A 12 -17.66 16.34 1.36
N LEU A 13 -18.05 15.45 2.27
CA LEU A 13 -17.86 14.01 2.09
C LEU A 13 -18.64 13.47 0.88
N ASP A 14 -19.84 13.99 0.66
CA ASP A 14 -20.65 13.68 -0.51
C ASP A 14 -20.02 14.21 -1.81
N TYR A 15 -19.48 15.44 -1.79
CA TYR A 15 -18.67 15.98 -2.87
C TYR A 15 -17.44 15.10 -3.17
N GLN A 16 -16.73 14.66 -2.16
CA GLN A 16 -15.58 13.76 -2.34
C GLN A 16 -15.99 12.44 -3.02
N LEU A 17 -17.13 11.89 -2.64
CA LEU A 17 -17.64 10.64 -3.21
C LEU A 17 -18.14 10.82 -4.65
N LYS A 18 -19.01 11.79 -4.89
CA LYS A 18 -19.75 11.95 -6.15
C LYS A 18 -18.96 12.71 -7.22
N VAL A 19 -18.27 13.78 -6.84
CA VAL A 19 -17.57 14.67 -7.77
C VAL A 19 -16.10 14.27 -7.91
N ARG A 20 -15.39 14.10 -6.80
CA ARG A 20 -13.96 13.71 -6.80
C ARG A 20 -13.76 12.21 -7.03
N ARG A 21 -14.83 11.43 -7.02
CA ARG A 21 -14.85 9.97 -7.24
C ARG A 21 -13.88 9.21 -6.33
N LEU A 22 -13.75 9.66 -5.08
CA LEU A 22 -13.03 8.90 -4.07
C LEU A 22 -13.77 7.57 -3.81
N THR A 23 -12.99 6.54 -3.45
CA THR A 23 -13.61 5.27 -3.05
C THR A 23 -14.38 5.44 -1.74
N PRO A 24 -15.46 4.68 -1.50
CA PRO A 24 -16.21 4.73 -0.23
C PRO A 24 -15.30 4.57 0.99
N ARG A 25 -14.28 3.70 0.90
CA ARG A 25 -13.30 3.51 1.98
C ARG A 25 -12.46 4.77 2.23
N SER A 26 -12.03 5.46 1.18
CA SER A 26 -11.29 6.73 1.32
C SER A 26 -12.15 7.81 1.97
N VAL A 27 -13.44 7.88 1.63
CA VAL A 27 -14.38 8.81 2.26
C VAL A 27 -14.56 8.51 3.74
N VAL A 28 -14.62 7.22 4.12
CA VAL A 28 -14.63 6.80 5.54
C VAL A 28 -13.35 7.25 6.26
N ASP A 29 -12.18 7.11 5.65
CA ASP A 29 -10.91 7.60 6.24
C ASP A 29 -10.93 9.12 6.45
N VAL A 30 -11.41 9.89 5.47
CA VAL A 30 -11.58 11.35 5.59
C VAL A 30 -12.54 11.67 6.73
N ARG A 31 -13.72 11.04 6.76
CA ARG A 31 -14.71 11.20 7.83
C ARG A 31 -14.12 10.95 9.22
N CYS A 32 -13.38 9.85 9.37
CA CYS A 32 -12.74 9.49 10.65
C CYS A 32 -11.70 10.54 11.06
N THR A 33 -10.93 11.07 10.12
CA THR A 33 -9.96 12.14 10.37
C THR A 33 -10.67 13.40 10.86
N LEU A 34 -11.63 13.90 10.08
CA LEU A 34 -12.36 15.15 10.42
C LEU A 34 -13.03 15.04 11.78
N ARG A 35 -13.63 13.90 12.08
CA ARG A 35 -14.26 13.64 13.37
C ARG A 35 -13.28 13.69 14.55
N ARG A 36 -12.10 13.06 14.42
CA ARG A 36 -11.05 13.13 15.46
C ARG A 36 -10.53 14.54 15.61
N THR A 37 -10.38 15.27 14.53
CA THR A 37 -9.93 16.67 14.56
C THR A 37 -10.93 17.58 15.24
N VAL A 38 -12.23 17.43 14.97
CA VAL A 38 -13.29 18.18 15.69
C VAL A 38 -13.18 17.95 17.20
N LEU A 39 -13.10 16.71 17.63
CA LEU A 39 -12.98 16.39 19.06
C LEU A 39 -11.74 16.98 19.73
N MET A 40 -10.65 17.08 19.00
CA MET A 40 -9.39 17.60 19.53
C MET A 40 -9.37 19.15 19.52
N LEU A 41 -9.92 19.76 18.47
CA LEU A 41 -10.06 21.21 18.39
C LEU A 41 -11.09 21.77 19.36
N GLU A 42 -12.13 21.01 19.71
CA GLU A 42 -13.06 21.37 20.77
C GLU A 42 -12.38 21.63 22.12
N GLN A 43 -11.25 20.96 22.38
CA GLN A 43 -10.43 21.19 23.58
C GLN A 43 -9.50 22.42 23.46
N ILE A 44 -9.24 22.90 22.25
CA ILE A 44 -8.40 24.07 21.96
C ILE A 44 -9.28 25.32 21.86
N ARG A 45 -10.37 25.22 21.12
CA ARG A 45 -11.30 26.29 20.85
C ARG A 45 -12.75 25.78 20.87
N PRO A 46 -13.39 25.75 22.05
CA PRO A 46 -14.74 25.23 22.20
C PRO A 46 -15.76 25.92 21.29
N GLY A 47 -16.64 25.13 20.68
CA GLY A 47 -17.72 25.60 19.81
C GLY A 47 -17.31 26.12 18.44
N ALA A 48 -16.01 26.12 18.10
CA ALA A 48 -15.57 26.58 16.77
C ALA A 48 -15.77 25.51 15.70
N LEU A 49 -16.27 25.94 14.54
CA LEU A 49 -16.32 25.10 13.35
C LEU A 49 -14.93 25.01 12.71
N LEU A 50 -14.61 23.88 12.04
CA LEU A 50 -13.27 23.65 11.47
C LEU A 50 -12.77 24.77 10.57
N TRP A 51 -13.65 25.44 9.82
CA TRP A 51 -13.30 26.57 8.95
C TRP A 51 -13.25 27.93 9.64
N GLN A 52 -13.58 27.99 10.94
CA GLN A 52 -13.46 29.20 11.78
C GLN A 52 -12.23 29.17 12.67
N VAL A 53 -11.51 28.05 12.67
CA VAL A 53 -10.30 27.83 13.47
C VAL A 53 -9.13 28.58 12.83
N SER A 54 -8.34 29.28 13.65
CA SER A 54 -7.17 30.01 13.17
C SER A 54 -6.00 29.06 12.81
N LEU A 55 -5.03 29.59 12.06
CA LEU A 55 -3.80 28.84 11.79
C LEU A 55 -3.06 28.45 13.09
N GLU A 56 -3.07 29.36 14.08
CA GLU A 56 -2.42 29.13 15.37
C GLU A 56 -3.05 27.97 16.14
N ASP A 57 -4.39 27.88 16.16
CA ASP A 57 -5.11 26.75 16.75
C ASP A 57 -4.78 25.42 16.04
N TYR A 58 -4.65 25.43 14.71
CA TYR A 58 -4.20 24.24 13.96
C TYR A 58 -2.75 23.88 14.26
N LEU A 59 -1.85 24.84 14.44
CA LEU A 59 -0.48 24.57 14.85
C LEU A 59 -0.42 23.98 16.28
N GLN A 60 -1.27 24.46 17.18
CA GLN A 60 -1.41 23.87 18.52
C GLN A 60 -1.95 22.43 18.41
N TRP A 61 -2.92 22.16 17.53
CA TRP A 61 -3.39 20.81 17.24
C TRP A 61 -2.25 19.91 16.71
N VAL A 62 -1.40 20.40 15.80
CA VAL A 62 -0.22 19.69 15.31
C VAL A 62 0.72 19.34 16.47
N ASN A 63 1.01 20.28 17.36
CA ASN A 63 1.90 20.06 18.49
C ASN A 63 1.36 18.98 19.44
N ARG A 64 0.07 19.03 19.77
CA ARG A 64 -0.58 17.98 20.59
C ARG A 64 -0.51 16.60 19.92
N LYS A 65 -0.61 16.54 18.59
CA LYS A 65 -0.42 15.30 17.83
C LYS A 65 0.99 14.76 17.95
N ARG A 66 2.00 15.62 17.87
CA ARG A 66 3.41 15.26 18.06
C ARG A 66 3.67 14.73 19.46
N GLU A 67 3.18 15.43 20.49
CA GLU A 67 3.26 15.01 21.88
C GLU A 67 2.58 13.65 22.14
N ALA A 68 1.48 13.37 21.43
CA ALA A 68 0.81 12.08 21.45
C ALA A 68 1.52 10.99 20.62
N GLY A 69 2.71 11.25 20.06
CA GLY A 69 3.53 10.27 19.33
C GLY A 69 3.11 10.00 17.88
N TYR A 70 2.27 10.85 17.27
CA TYR A 70 1.92 10.69 15.86
C TYR A 70 3.11 11.05 14.95
N SER A 71 3.37 10.22 13.93
CA SER A 71 4.40 10.51 12.93
C SER A 71 4.03 11.73 12.08
N THR A 72 5.04 12.48 11.63
CA THR A 72 4.87 13.61 10.70
C THR A 72 4.07 13.23 9.46
N GLN A 73 4.32 12.03 8.91
CA GLN A 73 3.56 11.51 7.76
C GLN A 73 2.08 11.33 8.07
N SER A 74 1.72 10.84 9.26
CA SER A 74 0.34 10.70 9.70
C SER A 74 -0.33 12.06 9.87
N ILE A 75 0.37 13.03 10.45
CA ILE A 75 -0.14 14.40 10.63
C ILE A 75 -0.32 15.08 9.26
N ASN A 76 0.64 14.96 8.34
CA ASN A 76 0.52 15.50 6.97
C ASN A 76 -0.66 14.90 6.19
N LYS A 77 -0.95 13.59 6.38
CA LYS A 77 -2.15 12.96 5.81
C LYS A 77 -3.42 13.60 6.36
N GLU A 78 -3.50 13.82 7.66
CA GLU A 78 -4.65 14.47 8.30
C GLU A 78 -4.78 15.93 7.87
N LEU A 79 -3.68 16.68 7.80
CA LEU A 79 -3.66 18.05 7.24
C LEU A 79 -4.15 18.09 5.79
N SER A 80 -3.81 17.09 4.97
CA SER A 80 -4.31 16.99 3.60
C SER A 80 -5.84 16.85 3.55
N HIS A 81 -6.43 16.07 4.45
CA HIS A 81 -7.89 15.94 4.56
C HIS A 81 -8.56 17.24 5.02
N LEU A 82 -7.96 17.91 6.03
CA LEU A 82 -8.44 19.21 6.53
C LEU A 82 -8.35 20.29 5.46
N ARG A 83 -7.22 20.36 4.76
CA ARG A 83 -7.02 21.32 3.67
C ARG A 83 -8.09 21.15 2.58
N GLY A 84 -8.40 19.90 2.23
CA GLY A 84 -9.46 19.62 1.26
C GLY A 84 -10.85 20.09 1.73
N LEU A 85 -11.18 19.97 3.03
CA LEU A 85 -12.42 20.54 3.60
C LEU A 85 -12.39 22.07 3.56
N LEU A 86 -11.28 22.70 3.97
CA LEU A 86 -11.16 24.16 3.99
C LEU A 86 -11.22 24.76 2.57
N ASP A 87 -10.65 24.08 1.57
CA ASP A 87 -10.81 24.46 0.16
C ASP A 87 -12.27 24.41 -0.28
N TYR A 88 -13.00 23.38 0.11
CA TYR A 88 -14.41 23.23 -0.20
C TYR A 88 -15.25 24.34 0.45
N THR A 89 -15.04 24.63 1.73
CA THR A 89 -15.76 25.68 2.47
C THR A 89 -15.42 27.08 1.96
N TRP A 90 -14.16 27.33 1.61
CA TRP A 90 -13.74 28.60 0.98
C TRP A 90 -14.40 28.81 -0.38
N ARG A 91 -14.33 27.82 -1.26
CA ARG A 91 -14.98 27.89 -2.59
C ARG A 91 -16.51 28.00 -2.52
N SER A 92 -17.10 27.59 -1.41
CA SER A 92 -18.54 27.71 -1.13
C SER A 92 -18.90 29.02 -0.41
N GLY A 93 -17.95 29.96 -0.26
CA GLY A 93 -18.15 31.25 0.39
C GLY A 93 -18.38 31.21 1.91
N ARG A 94 -17.97 30.14 2.58
CA ARG A 94 -18.14 29.97 4.03
C ARG A 94 -16.99 30.50 4.87
N CYS A 95 -15.84 30.68 4.28
CA CYS A 95 -14.68 31.32 4.90
C CYS A 95 -13.93 32.12 3.82
N ASP A 96 -13.17 33.11 4.26
CA ASP A 96 -12.47 34.06 3.37
C ASP A 96 -11.25 33.43 2.69
N ARG A 97 -10.65 32.44 3.35
CA ARG A 97 -9.46 31.72 2.85
C ARG A 97 -9.29 30.35 3.49
N ASN A 98 -8.49 29.52 2.85
CA ASN A 98 -8.00 28.29 3.46
C ASN A 98 -6.74 28.59 4.30
N VAL A 99 -6.87 28.59 5.61
CA VAL A 99 -5.75 28.90 6.54
C VAL A 99 -4.64 27.83 6.54
N LEU A 100 -4.90 26.64 5.98
CA LEU A 100 -3.93 25.56 5.87
C LEU A 100 -3.30 25.47 4.46
N ASP A 101 -3.59 26.45 3.59
CA ASP A 101 -3.01 26.46 2.25
C ASP A 101 -1.47 26.56 2.32
N GLY A 102 -0.77 25.70 1.55
CA GLY A 102 0.69 25.62 1.58
C GLY A 102 1.30 24.99 2.85
N LEU A 103 0.55 24.80 3.95
CA LEU A 103 1.11 24.22 5.17
C LEU A 103 1.42 22.74 4.98
N THR A 104 2.69 22.39 4.95
CA THR A 104 3.19 21.01 4.98
C THR A 104 4.31 20.91 6.00
N LEU A 105 4.22 19.93 6.88
CA LEU A 105 5.28 19.70 7.86
C LEU A 105 6.43 18.97 7.18
N GLU A 106 7.65 19.49 7.38
CA GLU A 106 8.83 18.80 6.91
C GLU A 106 8.98 17.46 7.65
N ASP A 107 9.23 16.44 6.88
CA ASP A 107 9.48 15.09 7.39
C ASP A 107 10.99 14.80 7.24
N SER A 108 11.73 14.95 8.33
CA SER A 108 13.14 14.59 8.38
C SER A 108 13.39 13.09 8.13
N SER A 109 12.31 12.27 8.23
CA SER A 109 12.36 10.83 7.92
C SER A 109 12.22 10.49 6.43
N ARG A 110 12.11 11.49 5.54
CA ARG A 110 12.01 11.27 4.08
C ARG A 110 13.17 10.46 3.47
N SER A 111 14.26 10.32 4.21
CA SER A 111 15.39 9.46 3.83
C SER A 111 15.26 8.00 4.26
N GLN A 112 14.17 7.59 4.91
CA GLN A 112 13.97 6.17 5.22
C GLN A 112 13.73 5.40 3.92
N VAL A 113 14.82 4.84 3.46
CA VAL A 113 14.83 3.88 2.37
C VAL A 113 13.85 2.76 2.71
N PRO A 114 12.89 2.42 1.81
CA PRO A 114 11.94 1.37 2.09
C PRO A 114 12.66 0.11 2.56
N THR A 115 12.29 -0.39 3.72
CA THR A 115 12.84 -1.64 4.25
C THR A 115 12.37 -2.80 3.36
N PHE A 116 13.30 -3.68 3.02
CA PHE A 116 13.05 -4.88 2.26
C PHE A 116 13.83 -6.06 2.88
N LEU A 117 13.42 -7.26 2.58
CA LEU A 117 14.16 -8.47 2.93
C LEU A 117 15.26 -8.71 1.89
N ASN A 118 16.44 -9.13 2.30
CA ASN A 118 17.39 -9.70 1.36
C ASN A 118 16.91 -11.07 0.85
N VAL A 119 17.57 -11.62 -0.17
CA VAL A 119 17.15 -12.89 -0.81
C VAL A 119 17.09 -14.03 0.19
N GLU A 120 18.07 -14.11 1.09
CA GLU A 120 18.15 -15.17 2.10
C GLU A 120 17.01 -15.04 3.14
N GLN A 121 16.74 -13.84 3.62
CA GLN A 121 15.62 -13.58 4.53
C GLN A 121 14.26 -13.90 3.88
N ALA A 122 14.10 -13.57 2.59
CA ALA A 122 12.89 -13.91 1.85
C ALA A 122 12.73 -15.43 1.70
N ARG A 123 13.83 -16.17 1.48
CA ARG A 123 13.85 -17.63 1.45
C ARG A 123 13.46 -18.21 2.79
N GLN A 124 14.12 -17.78 3.88
CA GLN A 124 13.82 -18.20 5.24
C GLN A 124 12.35 -17.97 5.61
N LEU A 125 11.78 -16.86 5.21
CA LEU A 125 10.37 -16.55 5.45
C LEU A 125 9.42 -17.56 4.77
N VAL A 126 9.72 -17.95 3.52
CA VAL A 126 8.93 -18.93 2.78
C VAL A 126 9.09 -20.32 3.39
N GLU A 127 10.31 -20.71 3.77
CA GLU A 127 10.62 -22.00 4.37
C GLU A 127 10.04 -22.15 5.78
N ALA A 128 9.91 -21.05 6.53
CA ALA A 128 9.27 -21.04 7.83
C ALA A 128 7.74 -21.28 7.78
N CYS A 129 7.15 -21.33 6.57
CA CYS A 129 5.78 -21.75 6.38
C CYS A 129 5.76 -23.25 6.10
N PRO A 130 5.39 -24.11 7.07
CA PRO A 130 5.24 -25.54 6.84
C PRO A 130 4.15 -25.77 5.77
N GLY A 131 4.06 -26.95 5.22
CA GLY A 131 3.12 -27.27 4.15
C GLY A 131 2.29 -28.52 4.47
N GLY A 132 2.27 -28.95 5.73
CA GLY A 132 1.61 -30.17 6.16
C GLY A 132 0.10 -30.08 6.11
N THR A 133 -0.46 -28.98 6.62
CA THR A 133 -1.90 -28.75 6.63
C THR A 133 -2.35 -27.88 5.44
N ARG A 134 -3.64 -27.88 5.18
CA ARG A 134 -4.23 -27.04 4.14
C ARG A 134 -4.06 -25.56 4.44
N GLU A 135 -4.19 -25.20 5.71
CA GLU A 135 -4.01 -23.83 6.20
C GLU A 135 -2.57 -23.36 5.99
N GLU A 136 -1.61 -24.21 6.33
CA GLU A 136 -0.18 -23.91 6.15
C GLU A 136 0.18 -23.75 4.66
N ARG A 137 -0.35 -24.60 3.78
CA ARG A 137 -0.15 -24.47 2.33
C ARG A 137 -0.75 -23.17 1.79
N ARG A 138 -1.95 -22.80 2.25
CA ARG A 138 -2.58 -21.51 1.93
C ARG A 138 -1.70 -20.34 2.40
N ASP A 139 -1.21 -20.37 3.63
CA ASP A 139 -0.41 -19.32 4.22
C ASP A 139 0.92 -19.15 3.49
N ARG A 140 1.56 -20.28 3.15
CA ARG A 140 2.75 -20.30 2.29
C ARG A 140 2.46 -19.69 0.92
N LEU A 141 1.34 -20.03 0.30
CA LEU A 141 0.94 -19.48 -0.99
C LEU A 141 0.71 -17.96 -0.92
N MET A 142 0.14 -17.43 0.18
CA MET A 142 0.01 -15.97 0.37
C MET A 142 1.36 -15.27 0.32
N ILE A 143 2.38 -15.79 1.02
CA ILE A 143 3.72 -15.22 1.04
C ILE A 143 4.37 -15.32 -0.35
N LEU A 144 4.26 -16.49 -1.00
CA LEU A 144 4.77 -16.71 -2.35
C LEU A 144 4.16 -15.76 -3.37
N LEU A 145 2.85 -15.51 -3.32
CA LEU A 145 2.17 -14.57 -4.22
C LEU A 145 2.59 -13.11 -3.96
N LEU A 146 2.75 -12.72 -2.70
CA LEU A 146 3.23 -11.38 -2.35
C LEU A 146 4.66 -11.12 -2.83
N TYR A 147 5.55 -12.09 -2.62
CA TYR A 147 6.96 -11.97 -2.97
C TYR A 147 7.24 -12.34 -4.43
N GLY A 148 6.69 -13.44 -4.93
CA GLY A 148 6.99 -13.95 -6.27
C GLY A 148 6.23 -13.26 -7.41
N CYS A 149 5.05 -12.67 -7.10
CA CYS A 149 4.23 -11.94 -8.08
C CYS A 149 4.10 -10.44 -7.76
N GLY A 150 4.68 -9.97 -6.66
CA GLY A 150 4.67 -8.57 -6.27
C GLY A 150 3.28 -7.98 -6.04
N LEU A 151 2.30 -8.78 -5.63
CA LEU A 151 0.93 -8.34 -5.42
C LEU A 151 0.80 -7.36 -4.25
N ARG A 152 -0.15 -6.40 -4.37
CA ARG A 152 -0.61 -5.64 -3.20
C ARG A 152 -1.47 -6.54 -2.31
N THR A 153 -1.48 -6.29 -1.01
CA THR A 153 -2.33 -7.06 -0.06
C THR A 153 -3.80 -7.07 -0.50
N ALA A 154 -4.31 -5.92 -0.96
CA ALA A 154 -5.69 -5.84 -1.42
C ALA A 154 -5.93 -6.66 -2.71
N GLU A 155 -4.97 -6.67 -3.63
CA GLU A 155 -5.02 -7.47 -4.86
C GLU A 155 -5.03 -8.97 -4.53
N LEU A 156 -4.12 -9.41 -3.66
CA LEU A 156 -4.07 -10.78 -3.17
C LEU A 156 -5.42 -11.22 -2.57
N CYS A 157 -6.00 -10.39 -1.71
CA CYS A 157 -7.30 -10.68 -1.09
C CYS A 157 -8.44 -10.76 -2.12
N GLN A 158 -8.35 -10.05 -3.24
CA GLN A 158 -9.41 -10.00 -4.26
C GLN A 158 -9.30 -11.08 -5.33
N LEU A 159 -8.22 -11.87 -5.37
CA LEU A 159 -8.08 -12.95 -6.34
C LEU A 159 -9.21 -13.98 -6.21
N ASP A 160 -9.79 -14.33 -7.35
CA ASP A 160 -10.76 -15.39 -7.53
C ASP A 160 -10.17 -16.56 -8.31
N LEU A 161 -10.82 -17.73 -8.24
CA LEU A 161 -10.39 -18.91 -9.00
C LEU A 161 -10.33 -18.64 -10.52
N PRO A 162 -11.29 -17.92 -11.15
CA PRO A 162 -11.23 -17.60 -12.57
C PRO A 162 -10.11 -16.61 -12.96
N ASP A 163 -9.43 -16.00 -11.98
CA ASP A 163 -8.28 -15.11 -12.25
C ASP A 163 -6.99 -15.89 -12.53
N VAL A 164 -7.00 -17.20 -12.33
CA VAL A 164 -5.86 -18.09 -12.62
C VAL A 164 -6.03 -18.63 -14.04
N ASP A 165 -5.14 -18.19 -14.94
CA ASP A 165 -5.05 -18.71 -16.31
C ASP A 165 -4.12 -19.93 -16.31
N LEU A 166 -4.71 -21.12 -16.40
CA LEU A 166 -3.98 -22.38 -16.32
C LEU A 166 -3.15 -22.66 -17.60
N GLU A 167 -3.58 -22.15 -18.75
CA GLU A 167 -2.89 -22.37 -20.01
C GLU A 167 -1.66 -21.48 -20.15
N ARG A 168 -1.76 -20.24 -19.68
CA ARG A 168 -0.66 -19.24 -19.80
C ARG A 168 0.23 -19.16 -18.56
N GLN A 169 -0.14 -19.83 -17.48
CA GLN A 169 0.51 -19.71 -16.18
C GLN A 169 0.57 -18.26 -15.67
N GLU A 170 -0.56 -17.57 -15.78
CA GLU A 170 -0.69 -16.17 -15.43
C GLU A 170 -1.78 -15.93 -14.39
N LEU A 171 -1.65 -14.83 -13.64
CA LEU A 171 -2.70 -14.28 -12.79
C LEU A 171 -3.28 -13.01 -13.42
N LEU A 172 -4.59 -12.93 -13.51
CA LEU A 172 -5.31 -11.71 -13.87
C LEU A 172 -5.62 -10.90 -12.61
N VAL A 173 -4.93 -9.78 -12.42
CA VAL A 173 -5.25 -8.81 -11.37
C VAL A 173 -6.25 -7.81 -11.92
N ARG A 174 -7.54 -7.97 -11.57
CA ARG A 174 -8.66 -7.18 -12.12
C ARG A 174 -8.75 -5.78 -11.53
N HIS A 175 -8.43 -5.63 -10.25
CA HIS A 175 -8.63 -4.40 -9.49
C HIS A 175 -7.29 -3.86 -8.98
N GLY A 176 -6.71 -2.94 -9.73
CA GLY A 176 -5.58 -2.11 -9.30
C GLY A 176 -6.05 -0.72 -8.85
N LYS A 177 -5.20 0.01 -8.14
CA LYS A 177 -5.43 1.43 -7.88
C LYS A 177 -5.54 2.17 -9.23
N GLY A 178 -6.79 2.46 -9.68
CA GLY A 178 -7.05 3.11 -10.96
C GLY A 178 -7.61 2.23 -12.07
N ASP A 179 -8.15 1.07 -11.73
CA ASP A 179 -9.01 0.25 -12.57
C ASP A 179 -8.38 -0.30 -13.87
N ARG A 180 -7.05 -0.47 -13.90
CA ARG A 180 -6.37 -1.17 -14.98
C ARG A 180 -6.06 -2.59 -14.56
N ALA A 181 -6.73 -3.54 -15.20
CA ALA A 181 -6.38 -4.95 -15.09
C ALA A 181 -4.98 -5.21 -15.68
N ARG A 182 -4.23 -6.14 -15.08
CA ARG A 182 -2.97 -6.59 -15.62
C ARG A 182 -2.82 -8.10 -15.47
N ARG A 183 -2.06 -8.70 -16.35
CA ARG A 183 -1.64 -10.10 -16.25
C ARG A 183 -0.24 -10.16 -15.65
N ILE A 184 -0.01 -11.12 -14.79
CA ILE A 184 1.28 -11.35 -14.12
C ILE A 184 1.68 -12.80 -14.39
N PRO A 185 2.81 -13.04 -15.08
CA PRO A 185 3.38 -14.39 -15.18
C PRO A 185 3.72 -14.92 -13.78
N VAL A 186 3.37 -16.17 -13.52
CA VAL A 186 3.60 -16.80 -12.22
C VAL A 186 4.88 -17.63 -12.28
N PRO A 187 5.89 -17.35 -11.42
CA PRO A 187 7.10 -18.14 -11.36
C PRO A 187 6.81 -19.61 -10.99
N GLU A 188 7.58 -20.55 -11.52
CA GLU A 188 7.34 -21.99 -11.40
C GLU A 188 7.11 -22.46 -9.95
N GLY A 189 7.96 -22.04 -8.99
CA GLY A 189 7.79 -22.42 -7.58
C GLY A 189 6.50 -21.89 -6.95
N VAL A 190 6.00 -20.71 -7.38
CA VAL A 190 4.71 -20.17 -6.97
C VAL A 190 3.57 -20.92 -7.65
N TRP A 191 3.77 -21.27 -8.93
CA TRP A 191 2.79 -21.98 -9.74
C TRP A 191 2.49 -23.37 -9.16
N MET A 192 3.51 -24.13 -8.78
CA MET A 192 3.33 -25.44 -8.14
C MET A 192 2.51 -25.34 -6.83
N ALA A 193 2.80 -24.36 -5.99
CA ALA A 193 2.03 -24.14 -4.78
C ALA A 193 0.57 -23.74 -5.09
N LEU A 194 0.35 -22.97 -6.15
CA LEU A 194 -0.96 -22.58 -6.62
C LEU A 194 -1.77 -23.77 -7.14
N LEU A 195 -1.17 -24.66 -7.91
CA LEU A 195 -1.82 -25.88 -8.40
C LEU A 195 -2.26 -26.80 -7.26
N VAL A 196 -1.43 -26.96 -6.21
CA VAL A 196 -1.81 -27.71 -5.01
C VAL A 196 -3.04 -27.08 -4.34
N GLN A 197 -3.05 -25.75 -4.20
CA GLN A 197 -4.19 -25.02 -3.63
C GLN A 197 -5.46 -25.19 -4.48
N LEU A 198 -5.34 -25.20 -5.81
CA LEU A 198 -6.46 -25.40 -6.72
C LEU A 198 -7.02 -26.83 -6.67
N ALA A 199 -6.15 -27.84 -6.58
CA ALA A 199 -6.55 -29.24 -6.49
C ALA A 199 -7.39 -29.53 -5.23
N GLU A 200 -7.14 -28.81 -4.14
CA GLU A 200 -7.91 -28.93 -2.90
C GLU A 200 -9.28 -28.23 -2.95
N ARG A 201 -9.60 -27.54 -4.03
CA ARG A 201 -10.81 -26.74 -4.15
C ARG A 201 -11.92 -27.49 -4.86
N LYS A 202 -13.09 -27.54 -4.24
CA LYS A 202 -14.32 -27.97 -4.89
C LYS A 202 -14.97 -26.77 -5.59
N GLY A 203 -15.13 -26.85 -6.90
CA GLY A 203 -15.79 -25.82 -7.71
C GLY A 203 -14.83 -24.84 -8.40
N LYS A 204 -15.36 -24.16 -9.44
CA LYS A 204 -14.60 -23.31 -10.37
C LYS A 204 -14.74 -21.80 -10.08
N ARG A 205 -15.45 -21.41 -9.03
CA ARG A 205 -15.77 -19.99 -8.73
C ARG A 205 -15.52 -19.64 -7.26
N GLY A 206 -15.36 -18.34 -7.01
CA GLY A 206 -15.18 -17.73 -5.69
C GLY A 206 -13.73 -17.46 -5.34
N ALA A 207 -13.51 -16.94 -4.14
CA ALA A 207 -12.20 -16.48 -3.69
C ALA A 207 -11.12 -17.57 -3.78
N LEU A 208 -9.96 -17.23 -4.34
CA LEU A 208 -8.80 -18.13 -4.40
C LEU A 208 -8.33 -18.50 -2.99
N LEU A 209 -8.20 -17.52 -2.11
CA LEU A 209 -7.76 -17.68 -0.73
C LEU A 209 -8.93 -17.50 0.23
N ARG A 210 -9.13 -18.46 1.13
CA ARG A 210 -10.22 -18.46 2.13
C ARG A 210 -9.69 -18.74 3.53
N THR A 211 -10.37 -18.18 4.54
CA THR A 211 -10.12 -18.50 5.95
C THR A 211 -10.47 -19.96 6.24
N ALA A 212 -9.78 -20.56 7.21
CA ALA A 212 -9.98 -21.97 7.57
C ALA A 212 -11.37 -22.24 8.16
N ASP A 213 -11.76 -21.43 9.13
CA ASP A 213 -12.93 -21.60 9.97
C ASP A 213 -14.25 -21.32 9.21
N LYS A 214 -14.33 -20.17 8.55
CA LYS A 214 -15.58 -19.69 7.89
C LYS A 214 -15.60 -19.87 6.39
N ARG A 215 -14.51 -20.32 5.79
CA ARG A 215 -14.36 -20.45 4.33
C ARG A 215 -14.71 -19.17 3.55
N VAL A 216 -14.61 -18.03 4.21
CA VAL A 216 -14.80 -16.71 3.58
C VAL A 216 -13.48 -16.21 3.00
N ARG A 217 -13.56 -15.22 2.13
CA ARG A 217 -12.39 -14.54 1.54
C ARG A 217 -11.48 -14.01 2.64
N VAL A 218 -10.16 -14.20 2.51
CA VAL A 218 -9.16 -13.62 3.42
C VAL A 218 -9.18 -12.09 3.35
N ARG A 219 -8.96 -11.45 4.48
CA ARG A 219 -8.87 -9.99 4.61
C ARG A 219 -7.41 -9.56 4.73
N ALA A 220 -7.16 -8.28 4.56
CA ALA A 220 -5.81 -7.72 4.72
C ALA A 220 -5.19 -7.99 6.10
N GLN A 221 -6.02 -8.02 7.14
CA GLN A 221 -5.58 -8.35 8.50
C GLN A 221 -5.06 -9.80 8.57
N ASP A 222 -5.80 -10.75 8.01
CA ASP A 222 -5.42 -12.18 8.01
C ASP A 222 -4.05 -12.36 7.30
N VAL A 223 -3.82 -11.63 6.20
CA VAL A 223 -2.53 -11.65 5.47
C VAL A 223 -1.40 -11.06 6.31
N CYS A 224 -1.65 -9.96 7.02
CA CYS A 224 -0.64 -9.36 7.92
C CYS A 224 -0.26 -10.31 9.06
N GLU A 225 -1.24 -11.00 9.65
CA GLU A 225 -1.03 -11.99 10.71
C GLU A 225 -0.20 -13.19 10.22
N VAL A 226 -0.51 -13.72 9.02
CA VAL A 226 0.27 -14.79 8.40
C VAL A 226 1.72 -14.38 8.16
N VAL A 227 1.96 -13.21 7.57
CA VAL A 227 3.31 -12.71 7.31
C VAL A 227 4.08 -12.48 8.61
N SER A 228 3.44 -11.88 9.63
CA SER A 228 4.06 -11.65 10.94
C SER A 228 4.39 -12.96 11.67
N ALA A 229 3.49 -13.93 11.63
CA ALA A 229 3.72 -15.25 12.22
C ALA A 229 4.87 -16.01 11.52
N ALA A 230 4.94 -15.94 10.19
CA ALA A 230 6.03 -16.53 9.42
C ALA A 230 7.38 -15.87 9.75
N ALA A 231 7.43 -14.55 9.87
CA ALA A 231 8.63 -13.81 10.23
C ALA A 231 9.15 -14.20 11.62
N LYS A 232 8.26 -14.37 12.59
CA LYS A 232 8.62 -14.85 13.94
C LYS A 232 9.19 -16.28 13.88
N ARG A 233 8.54 -17.20 13.12
CA ARG A 233 9.05 -18.58 12.96
C ARG A 233 10.41 -18.63 12.25
N ALA A 234 10.63 -17.72 11.29
CA ALA A 234 11.90 -17.58 10.59
C ALA A 234 13.01 -16.93 11.43
N GLY A 235 12.72 -16.48 12.65
CA GLY A 235 13.70 -15.82 13.53
C GLY A 235 14.14 -14.44 13.03
N LEU A 236 13.34 -13.77 12.17
CA LEU A 236 13.70 -12.45 11.65
C LEU A 236 13.53 -11.38 12.72
N ALA A 237 14.61 -10.64 13.01
CA ALA A 237 14.63 -9.61 14.06
C ALA A 237 13.72 -8.41 13.75
N GLN A 238 13.51 -8.12 12.46
CA GLN A 238 12.67 -7.00 12.03
C GLN A 238 11.22 -7.43 11.83
N ALA A 239 10.29 -6.52 12.10
CA ALA A 239 8.88 -6.72 11.77
C ALA A 239 8.71 -6.77 10.25
N VAL A 240 8.19 -7.90 9.72
CA VAL A 240 7.94 -8.07 8.29
C VAL A 240 6.49 -7.77 7.97
N THR A 241 6.27 -7.04 6.90
CA THR A 241 4.94 -6.66 6.41
C THR A 241 4.72 -7.14 4.98
N PRO A 242 3.47 -7.34 4.54
CA PRO A 242 3.17 -7.65 3.13
C PRO A 242 3.74 -6.62 2.15
N LYS A 243 3.81 -5.35 2.55
CA LYS A 243 4.42 -4.28 1.77
C LYS A 243 5.92 -4.50 1.56
N MET A 244 6.64 -4.97 2.59
CA MET A 244 8.07 -5.31 2.48
C MET A 244 8.33 -6.43 1.48
N LEU A 245 7.48 -7.47 1.44
CA LEU A 245 7.61 -8.55 0.46
C LEU A 245 7.48 -8.04 -0.97
N ARG A 246 6.51 -7.17 -1.22
CA ARG A 246 6.35 -6.54 -2.52
C ARG A 246 7.53 -5.58 -2.85
N HIS A 247 8.10 -4.88 -1.87
CA HIS A 247 9.31 -4.08 -2.07
C HIS A 247 10.52 -4.98 -2.38
N SER A 248 10.66 -6.11 -1.68
CA SER A 248 11.71 -7.09 -1.94
C SER A 248 11.61 -7.65 -3.36
N PHE A 249 10.39 -7.97 -3.85
CA PHE A 249 10.17 -8.37 -5.24
C PHE A 249 10.74 -7.35 -6.23
N ALA A 250 10.37 -6.08 -6.09
CA ALA A 250 10.84 -5.03 -7.00
C ALA A 250 12.36 -4.83 -6.93
N THR A 251 12.91 -4.78 -5.71
CA THR A 251 14.35 -4.61 -5.47
C THR A 251 15.14 -5.77 -6.05
N HIS A 252 14.73 -7.01 -5.80
CA HIS A 252 15.45 -8.19 -6.30
C HIS A 252 15.36 -8.35 -7.83
N LEU A 253 14.27 -7.94 -8.47
CA LEU A 253 14.21 -7.89 -9.93
C LEU A 253 15.16 -6.83 -10.48
N MET A 254 15.19 -5.67 -9.85
CA MET A 254 16.09 -4.59 -10.24
C MET A 254 17.57 -4.99 -10.07
N ASP A 255 17.94 -5.67 -8.99
CA ASP A 255 19.30 -6.17 -8.74
C ASP A 255 19.71 -7.21 -9.80
N ARG A 256 18.75 -7.93 -10.39
CA ARG A 256 18.98 -8.86 -11.51
C ARG A 256 18.97 -8.19 -12.88
N GLY A 257 18.88 -6.87 -12.96
CA GLY A 257 18.96 -6.12 -14.21
C GLY A 257 17.65 -5.96 -14.96
N VAL A 258 16.51 -6.36 -14.38
CA VAL A 258 15.20 -6.16 -15.04
C VAL A 258 14.91 -4.67 -15.18
N ASP A 259 14.43 -4.28 -16.36
CA ASP A 259 14.08 -2.91 -16.67
C ASP A 259 12.99 -2.36 -15.74
N LEU A 260 13.15 -1.08 -15.35
CA LEU A 260 12.23 -0.43 -14.42
C LEU A 260 10.80 -0.33 -14.94
N ALA A 261 10.63 -0.18 -16.26
CA ALA A 261 9.31 -0.13 -16.90
C ALA A 261 8.61 -1.49 -16.82
N VAL A 262 9.36 -2.59 -16.97
CA VAL A 262 8.85 -3.95 -16.78
C VAL A 262 8.42 -4.17 -15.34
N ILE A 263 9.26 -3.77 -14.37
CA ILE A 263 8.93 -3.87 -12.93
C ILE A 263 7.67 -3.03 -12.62
N ALA A 264 7.59 -1.79 -13.13
CA ALA A 264 6.44 -0.91 -12.96
C ALA A 264 5.15 -1.54 -13.52
N SER A 265 5.23 -2.17 -14.70
CA SER A 265 4.12 -2.87 -15.33
C SER A 265 3.66 -4.05 -14.47
N LEU A 266 4.57 -4.93 -14.04
CA LEU A 266 4.26 -6.07 -13.17
C LEU A 266 3.62 -5.63 -11.85
N MET A 267 4.13 -4.55 -11.26
CA MET A 267 3.59 -3.99 -10.01
C MET A 267 2.29 -3.21 -10.22
N GLY A 268 1.92 -2.83 -11.44
CA GLY A 268 0.76 -1.97 -11.72
C GLY A 268 0.93 -0.58 -11.09
N HIS A 269 2.10 0.04 -11.28
CA HIS A 269 2.37 1.43 -10.91
C HIS A 269 1.79 2.37 -11.97
N ARG A 270 1.19 3.49 -11.54
CA ARG A 270 0.60 4.49 -12.45
C ARG A 270 1.62 5.45 -13.02
N SER A 271 2.70 5.68 -12.31
CA SER A 271 3.77 6.59 -12.71
C SER A 271 5.13 5.99 -12.44
N ALA A 272 6.11 6.39 -13.24
CA ALA A 272 7.52 6.07 -13.00
C ALA A 272 8.00 6.57 -11.63
N HIS A 273 7.36 7.63 -11.09
CA HIS A 273 7.68 8.18 -9.78
C HIS A 273 7.42 7.18 -8.63
N GLU A 274 6.36 6.37 -8.71
CA GLU A 274 6.09 5.31 -7.71
C GLU A 274 7.20 4.24 -7.73
N THR A 275 7.85 4.04 -8.88
CA THR A 275 8.95 3.10 -9.06
C THR A 275 10.30 3.78 -8.84
N GLY A 276 10.37 5.11 -8.98
CA GLY A 276 11.57 5.94 -8.78
C GLY A 276 12.16 5.86 -7.37
N VAL A 277 11.37 5.47 -6.37
CA VAL A 277 11.83 5.20 -5.00
C VAL A 277 12.92 4.13 -4.96
N TYR A 278 13.00 3.27 -5.98
CA TYR A 278 14.02 2.24 -6.09
C TYR A 278 15.31 2.72 -6.79
N LEU A 279 15.26 3.83 -7.55
CA LEU A 279 16.41 4.36 -8.30
C LEU A 279 17.53 4.89 -7.42
N HIS A 280 17.21 5.43 -6.25
CA HIS A 280 18.22 5.98 -5.32
C HIS A 280 19.16 4.91 -4.71
N ARG A 281 18.95 3.64 -5.02
CA ARG A 281 19.70 2.51 -4.47
C ARG A 281 20.70 1.88 -5.43
N LEU A 282 20.94 2.47 -6.59
CA LEU A 282 21.84 1.92 -7.59
C LEU A 282 23.07 2.85 -7.83
N PRO A 283 23.88 3.16 -6.79
CA PRO A 283 25.20 3.74 -7.05
C PRO A 283 25.99 2.75 -7.91
N GLY A 284 26.60 3.22 -8.98
CA GLY A 284 27.41 2.41 -9.89
C GLY A 284 26.69 1.84 -11.13
N ARG A 285 25.37 1.85 -11.24
CA ARG A 285 24.69 1.38 -12.46
C ARG A 285 24.79 2.34 -13.64
N ALA A 286 24.86 3.64 -13.38
CA ALA A 286 25.13 4.61 -14.44
C ALA A 286 26.52 4.36 -15.06
N GLU A 287 27.52 4.12 -14.23
CA GLU A 287 28.86 3.74 -14.67
C GLU A 287 28.89 2.38 -15.39
N ALA A 288 28.17 1.38 -14.86
CA ALA A 288 28.06 0.07 -15.50
C ALA A 288 27.34 0.14 -16.85
N ALA A 289 26.29 0.96 -16.98
CA ALA A 289 25.58 1.17 -18.24
C ALA A 289 26.45 1.89 -19.29
N VAL A 290 27.21 2.91 -18.87
CA VAL A 290 28.19 3.60 -19.76
C VAL A 290 29.31 2.66 -20.15
N ASN A 291 29.79 1.80 -19.25
CA ASN A 291 30.83 0.81 -19.53
C ASN A 291 30.36 -0.31 -20.48
N LEU A 292 29.06 -0.60 -20.59
CA LEU A 292 28.53 -1.49 -21.61
C LEU A 292 28.71 -0.92 -23.03
N LEU A 293 28.51 0.38 -23.21
CA LEU A 293 28.75 1.06 -24.50
C LEU A 293 30.25 1.07 -24.84
N SER A 294 31.15 1.25 -23.87
CA SER A 294 32.60 1.26 -24.12
C SER A 294 33.16 -0.13 -24.46
N ARG A 295 32.47 -1.22 -24.09
CA ARG A 295 32.82 -2.59 -24.54
C ARG A 295 32.45 -2.84 -26.00
N THR A 296 31.36 -2.24 -26.45
CA THR A 296 30.89 -2.37 -27.86
C THR A 296 31.78 -1.56 -28.82
N THR A 297 32.35 -0.45 -28.36
CA THR A 297 33.27 0.40 -29.15
C THR A 297 34.72 -0.13 -29.20
N LYS A 298 35.12 -1.05 -28.31
CA LYS A 298 36.47 -1.66 -28.35
C LYS A 298 36.59 -2.86 -29.29
N THR A 299 35.49 -3.31 -29.89
CA THR A 299 35.51 -4.48 -30.82
C THR A 299 35.62 -4.06 -32.28
N ASN A 300 35.60 -2.74 -32.58
CA ASN A 300 35.67 -2.22 -33.95
C ASN A 300 36.74 -1.12 -34.19
N LEU A 301 37.87 -1.14 -33.42
CA LEU A 301 39.02 -0.32 -33.72
C LEU A 301 40.29 -1.16 -33.71
#